data_ec8768fd715aa423f8df1a6df080f88c
#
_entry.id   ec8768fd715aa423f8df1a6df080f88c
#
_cell.length_a   1.000
_cell.length_b   1.000
_cell.length_c   1.000
_cell.angle_alpha   90.00
_cell.angle_beta   90.00
_cell.angle_gamma   90.00
#
_symmetry.space_group_name_H-M   'P 1'
#
loop_
_entity.id
_entity.type
_entity.pdbx_description
1 polymer ?
#
loop_
_entity_poly.entity_id
_entity_poly.type
_entity_poly.pdbx_seq_one_letter_code
_entity_poly.pdbx_strand_id
1 'polypeptide(L)'
;MLALAWIIRIFFSIQKRKLMKLREKFFEQNGGVLLKQKLNSQDDTYTMTVYSIEQLRKAIDNYSNERIVGRRGFGVVYKGVLSDKRVVAIKKSISVGKTEKEQFINEVLVITKIIHGNVIKLLGCRLEDKVPILVYEFNPNNTLFHHIHNEEGGTSWSSWETRLRLVAEAASALAYLHSHATTPIMHRGVKSANILLDDDFSAKLSDFGISMLFSIKEENVNTVVQGTLGYLDPKYQHTHTQYKRKEACV
;
A
#
# COMPACT_ATOMS: atom_id res chain seq x y z
N MET A 1 33.36 6.88 41.02
CA MET A 1 33.35 7.05 39.57
C MET A 1 33.01 5.76 38.83
N LEU A 2 33.71 4.64 39.05
CA LEU A 2 33.43 3.35 38.37
C LEU A 2 32.00 2.80 38.63
N ALA A 3 31.52 2.84 39.89
CA ALA A 3 30.18 2.37 40.22
C ALA A 3 29.07 3.16 39.49
N LEU A 4 29.19 4.45 39.34
CA LEU A 4 28.25 5.29 38.60
C LEU A 4 28.20 4.92 37.12
N ALA A 5 29.36 4.69 36.50
CA ALA A 5 29.44 4.24 35.12
C ALA A 5 28.79 2.88 34.91
N TRP A 6 28.91 1.95 35.86
CA TRP A 6 28.24 0.64 35.82
C TRP A 6 26.70 0.76 35.92
N ILE A 7 26.20 1.61 36.82
CA ILE A 7 24.78 1.87 37.00
C ILE A 7 24.19 2.43 35.66
N ILE A 8 24.86 3.40 35.09
CA ILE A 8 24.45 4.00 33.79
C ILE A 8 24.42 2.93 32.68
N ARG A 9 25.45 2.10 32.60
CA ARG A 9 25.49 0.99 31.60
C ARG A 9 24.34 0.00 31.79
N ILE A 10 24.06 -0.40 33.03
CA ILE A 10 22.95 -1.31 33.34
C ILE A 10 21.63 -0.66 32.97
N PHE A 11 21.43 0.63 33.31
CA PHE A 11 20.22 1.37 32.96
C PHE A 11 20.00 1.40 31.46
N PHE A 12 21.00 1.78 30.66
CA PHE A 12 20.90 1.77 29.20
C PHE A 12 20.68 0.37 28.62
N SER A 13 21.29 -0.65 29.21
CA SER A 13 21.08 -2.03 28.78
C SER A 13 19.64 -2.49 29.02
N ILE A 14 19.05 -2.15 30.18
CA ILE A 14 17.64 -2.46 30.49
C ILE A 14 16.71 -1.71 29.54
N GLN A 15 16.94 -0.43 29.29
CA GLN A 15 16.15 0.37 28.34
C GLN A 15 16.22 -0.21 26.92
N LYS A 16 17.42 -0.57 26.46
CA LYS A 16 17.62 -1.22 25.17
C LYS A 16 16.86 -2.53 25.05
N ARG A 17 16.92 -3.38 26.10
CA ARG A 17 16.17 -4.66 26.14
C ARG A 17 14.65 -4.44 26.10
N LYS A 18 14.13 -3.45 26.84
CA LYS A 18 12.69 -3.10 26.79
C LYS A 18 12.28 -2.64 25.41
N LEU A 19 13.08 -1.79 24.77
CA LEU A 19 12.82 -1.30 23.42
C LEU A 19 12.82 -2.45 22.39
N MET A 20 13.79 -3.37 22.49
CA MET A 20 13.86 -4.54 21.60
C MET A 20 12.62 -5.43 21.72
N LYS A 21 12.20 -5.77 22.96
CA LYS A 21 10.97 -6.54 23.20
C LYS A 21 9.72 -5.84 22.67
N LEU A 22 9.66 -4.50 22.79
CA LEU A 22 8.54 -3.72 22.27
C LEU A 22 8.50 -3.73 20.73
N ARG A 23 9.65 -3.61 20.08
CA ARG A 23 9.78 -3.70 18.62
C ARG A 23 9.37 -5.09 18.12
N GLU A 24 9.84 -6.15 18.77
CA GLU A 24 9.47 -7.53 18.45
C GLU A 24 7.95 -7.74 18.57
N LYS A 25 7.35 -7.30 19.66
CA LYS A 25 5.90 -7.34 19.86
C LYS A 25 5.14 -6.61 18.74
N PHE A 26 5.58 -5.41 18.34
CA PHE A 26 4.93 -4.69 17.23
C PHE A 26 5.14 -5.40 15.90
N PHE A 27 6.35 -5.92 15.65
CA PHE A 27 6.62 -6.70 14.46
C PHE A 27 5.66 -7.89 14.31
N GLU A 28 5.45 -8.66 15.38
CA GLU A 28 4.48 -9.76 15.41
C GLU A 28 3.05 -9.26 15.19
N GLN A 29 2.63 -8.23 15.94
CA GLN A 29 1.29 -7.66 15.84
C GLN A 29 0.97 -7.04 14.47
N ASN A 30 1.97 -6.58 13.75
CA ASN A 30 1.86 -6.01 12.42
C ASN A 30 2.08 -7.06 11.30
N GLY A 31 2.01 -8.35 11.62
CA GLY A 31 2.08 -9.43 10.62
C GLY A 31 3.48 -9.74 10.11
N GLY A 32 4.53 -9.27 10.78
CA GLY A 32 5.91 -9.47 10.34
C GLY A 32 6.33 -10.94 10.30
N VAL A 33 5.82 -11.79 11.19
CA VAL A 33 6.07 -13.24 11.17
C VAL A 33 5.47 -13.87 9.90
N LEU A 34 4.22 -13.53 9.59
CA LEU A 34 3.54 -14.01 8.39
C LEU A 34 4.23 -13.55 7.11
N LEU A 35 4.69 -12.28 7.11
CA LEU A 35 5.44 -11.72 6.00
C LEU A 35 6.77 -12.44 5.80
N LYS A 36 7.54 -12.69 6.86
CA LYS A 36 8.80 -13.47 6.79
C LYS A 36 8.57 -14.88 6.26
N GLN A 37 7.54 -15.58 6.73
CA GLN A 37 7.23 -16.92 6.23
C GLN A 37 6.93 -16.91 4.73
N LYS A 38 6.17 -15.92 4.26
CA LYS A 38 5.81 -15.81 2.84
C LYS A 38 6.96 -15.39 1.96
N LEU A 39 7.85 -14.51 2.43
CA LEU A 39 9.05 -14.13 1.69
C LEU A 39 10.05 -15.30 1.59
N ASN A 40 10.17 -16.12 2.63
CA ASN A 40 11.05 -17.28 2.62
C ASN A 40 10.53 -18.45 1.74
N SER A 41 9.24 -18.48 1.42
CA SER A 41 8.60 -19.51 0.59
C SER A 41 8.52 -19.15 -0.89
N GLN A 42 8.86 -17.93 -1.27
CA GLN A 42 8.89 -17.47 -2.65
C GLN A 42 10.34 -17.37 -3.15
N ASP A 43 10.54 -17.85 -4.38
CA ASP A 43 11.77 -17.71 -5.15
C ASP A 43 12.28 -16.25 -5.10
N ASP A 44 13.60 -16.08 -5.10
CA ASP A 44 14.40 -14.87 -4.84
C ASP A 44 14.08 -13.59 -5.63
N THR A 45 12.90 -13.47 -6.23
CA THR A 45 12.58 -12.41 -7.19
C THR A 45 12.11 -11.09 -6.55
N TYR A 46 11.74 -11.07 -5.26
CA TYR A 46 11.22 -9.86 -4.63
C TYR A 46 11.99 -9.48 -3.37
N THR A 47 12.92 -8.55 -3.51
CA THR A 47 13.70 -8.01 -2.38
C THR A 47 12.96 -6.83 -1.76
N MET A 48 12.26 -7.05 -0.65
CA MET A 48 11.62 -5.98 0.10
C MET A 48 12.58 -5.41 1.15
N THR A 49 12.78 -4.10 1.15
CA THR A 49 13.66 -3.42 2.10
C THR A 49 12.93 -3.14 3.42
N VAL A 50 13.54 -3.53 4.55
CA VAL A 50 13.08 -3.11 5.88
C VAL A 50 13.80 -1.82 6.26
N TYR A 51 13.04 -0.74 6.40
CA TYR A 51 13.60 0.58 6.72
C TYR A 51 13.67 0.83 8.23
N SER A 52 14.69 1.55 8.68
CA SER A 52 14.76 2.05 10.06
C SER A 52 13.84 3.27 10.23
N ILE A 53 13.40 3.54 11.48
CA ILE A 53 12.58 4.74 11.76
C ILE A 53 13.36 6.02 11.52
N GLU A 54 14.65 6.01 11.79
CA GLU A 54 15.55 7.13 11.60
C GLU A 54 15.68 7.48 10.12
N GLN A 55 15.82 6.45 9.24
CA GLN A 55 15.85 6.64 7.79
C GLN A 55 14.56 7.27 7.30
N LEU A 56 13.41 6.74 7.72
CA LEU A 56 12.10 7.26 7.30
C LEU A 56 11.82 8.66 7.84
N ARG A 57 12.14 8.94 9.11
CA ARG A 57 11.99 10.29 9.68
C ARG A 57 12.85 11.32 8.96
N LYS A 58 14.11 10.98 8.66
CA LYS A 58 15.00 11.85 7.91
C LYS A 58 14.47 12.08 6.49
N ALA A 59 13.96 11.06 5.84
CA ALA A 59 13.45 11.15 4.49
C ALA A 59 12.25 12.11 4.35
N ILE A 60 11.42 12.24 5.40
CA ILE A 60 10.21 13.09 5.41
C ILE A 60 10.33 14.32 6.33
N ASP A 61 11.55 14.68 6.68
CA ASP A 61 11.83 15.83 7.53
C ASP A 61 11.00 15.84 8.83
N ASN A 62 11.16 14.76 9.64
CA ASN A 62 10.45 14.56 10.91
C ASN A 62 8.91 14.66 10.80
N TYR A 63 8.31 14.15 9.74
CA TYR A 63 6.87 14.24 9.48
C TYR A 63 6.38 15.66 9.20
N SER A 64 7.19 16.47 8.51
CA SER A 64 6.81 17.83 8.10
C SER A 64 5.49 17.81 7.31
N ASN A 65 4.61 18.77 7.61
CA ASN A 65 3.35 18.95 6.88
C ASN A 65 3.59 19.30 5.41
N GLU A 66 4.68 19.95 5.09
CA GLU A 66 5.08 20.30 3.71
C GLU A 66 5.40 19.06 2.85
N ARG A 67 5.70 17.94 3.49
CA ARG A 67 5.96 16.67 2.82
C ARG A 67 4.71 15.85 2.58
N ILE A 68 3.55 16.28 3.07
CA ILE A 68 2.29 15.57 2.86
C ILE A 68 1.82 15.76 1.43
N VAL A 69 1.68 14.66 0.71
CA VAL A 69 1.14 14.63 -0.66
C VAL A 69 -0.28 14.08 -0.73
N GLY A 70 -0.78 13.48 0.36
CA GLY A 70 -2.15 13.01 0.42
C GLY A 70 -2.57 12.53 1.80
N ARG A 71 -3.86 12.64 2.08
CA ARG A 71 -4.53 12.04 3.24
C ARG A 71 -5.65 11.17 2.71
N ARG A 72 -5.61 9.86 2.97
CA ARG A 72 -6.58 8.93 2.42
C ARG A 72 -6.91 7.83 3.39
N GLY A 73 -8.20 7.56 3.50
CA GLY A 73 -8.69 6.53 4.39
C GLY A 73 -8.10 6.70 5.79
N PHE A 74 -7.37 5.69 6.24
CA PHE A 74 -6.75 5.67 7.57
C PHE A 74 -5.26 6.05 7.56
N GLY A 75 -4.76 6.77 6.53
CA GLY A 75 -3.33 7.06 6.38
C GLY A 75 -2.99 8.44 5.85
N VAL A 76 -1.76 8.87 6.14
CA VAL A 76 -1.10 10.03 5.54
C VAL A 76 0.03 9.54 4.66
N VAL A 77 0.13 10.09 3.46
CA VAL A 77 1.19 9.81 2.50
C VAL A 77 2.12 11.01 2.44
N TYR A 78 3.40 10.76 2.64
CA TYR A 78 4.47 11.75 2.59
C TYR A 78 5.37 11.50 1.37
N LYS A 79 5.82 12.57 0.72
CA LYS A 79 6.94 12.55 -0.22
C LYS A 79 8.23 12.52 0.56
N GLY A 80 8.99 11.43 0.47
CA GLY A 80 10.28 11.26 1.13
C GLY A 80 11.44 11.28 0.15
N VAL A 81 12.63 11.67 0.63
CA VAL A 81 13.89 11.54 -0.10
C VAL A 81 14.83 10.70 0.74
N LEU A 82 15.15 9.51 0.25
CA LEU A 82 16.05 8.58 0.93
C LEU A 82 17.51 9.06 0.86
N SER A 83 18.39 8.45 1.64
CA SER A 83 19.82 8.80 1.67
C SER A 83 20.54 8.56 0.33
N ASP A 84 20.04 7.64 -0.48
CA ASP A 84 20.50 7.36 -1.84
C ASP A 84 19.87 8.27 -2.92
N LYS A 85 19.20 9.35 -2.49
CA LYS A 85 18.50 10.35 -3.32
C LYS A 85 17.24 9.84 -4.03
N ARG A 86 16.81 8.60 -3.85
CA ARG A 86 15.54 8.11 -4.39
C ARG A 86 14.38 8.84 -3.74
N VAL A 87 13.44 9.29 -4.58
CA VAL A 87 12.18 9.87 -4.12
C VAL A 87 11.17 8.74 -3.93
N VAL A 88 10.50 8.73 -2.77
CA VAL A 88 9.58 7.66 -2.37
C VAL A 88 8.29 8.23 -1.79
N ALA A 89 7.21 7.46 -1.85
CA ALA A 89 5.96 7.74 -1.15
C ALA A 89 5.91 6.90 0.14
N ILE A 90 5.79 7.56 1.28
CA ILE A 90 5.78 6.92 2.60
C ILE A 90 4.36 7.02 3.17
N LYS A 91 3.62 5.89 3.14
CA LYS A 91 2.26 5.77 3.68
C LYS A 91 2.33 5.32 5.14
N LYS A 92 1.88 6.18 6.05
CA LYS A 92 1.78 5.90 7.49
C LYS A 92 0.33 5.85 7.91
N SER A 93 -0.11 4.78 8.57
CA SER A 93 -1.46 4.72 9.14
C SER A 93 -1.64 5.77 10.25
N ILE A 94 -2.82 6.37 10.37
CA ILE A 94 -3.17 7.30 11.45
C ILE A 94 -3.75 6.53 12.63
N SER A 95 -4.49 5.46 12.35
CA SER A 95 -5.20 4.65 13.34
C SER A 95 -4.45 3.36 13.69
N VAL A 96 -4.70 2.86 14.89
CA VAL A 96 -4.14 1.61 15.42
C VAL A 96 -5.22 0.54 15.57
N GLY A 97 -6.38 0.74 14.94
CA GLY A 97 -7.49 -0.19 14.97
C GLY A 97 -7.14 -1.57 14.38
N LYS A 98 -7.95 -2.57 14.73
CA LYS A 98 -7.74 -3.94 14.23
C LYS A 98 -7.92 -4.02 12.71
N THR A 99 -8.98 -3.39 12.22
CA THR A 99 -9.32 -3.38 10.79
C THR A 99 -8.23 -2.74 9.93
N GLU A 100 -7.65 -1.62 10.39
CA GLU A 100 -6.59 -0.91 9.67
C GLU A 100 -5.29 -1.73 9.62
N LYS A 101 -4.98 -2.46 10.69
CA LYS A 101 -3.84 -3.39 10.70
C LYS A 101 -4.05 -4.55 9.73
N GLU A 102 -5.26 -5.12 9.71
CA GLU A 102 -5.61 -6.19 8.79
C GLU A 102 -5.51 -5.73 7.33
N GLN A 103 -6.02 -4.54 7.00
CA GLN A 103 -5.89 -3.95 5.67
C GLN A 103 -4.43 -3.70 5.30
N PHE A 104 -3.62 -3.19 6.22
CA PHE A 104 -2.19 -2.99 6.00
C PHE A 104 -1.46 -4.30 5.70
N ILE A 105 -1.69 -5.34 6.51
CA ILE A 105 -1.09 -6.66 6.30
C ILE A 105 -1.54 -7.23 4.95
N ASN A 106 -2.83 -7.11 4.65
CA ASN A 106 -3.39 -7.56 3.37
C ASN A 106 -2.73 -6.83 2.20
N GLU A 107 -2.57 -5.50 2.29
CA GLU A 107 -1.91 -4.69 1.25
C GLU A 107 -0.50 -5.19 0.96
N VAL A 108 0.31 -5.44 2.00
CA VAL A 108 1.66 -5.99 1.82
C VAL A 108 1.62 -7.38 1.18
N LEU A 109 0.77 -8.28 1.70
CA LEU A 109 0.70 -9.66 1.23
C LEU A 109 0.20 -9.79 -0.22
N VAL A 110 -0.65 -8.88 -0.64
CA VAL A 110 -1.18 -8.87 -2.01
C VAL A 110 -0.15 -8.25 -2.95
N ILE A 111 0.35 -7.04 -2.62
CA ILE A 111 1.21 -6.30 -3.55
C ILE A 111 2.56 -6.96 -3.80
N THR A 112 3.08 -7.71 -2.82
CA THR A 112 4.33 -8.49 -3.00
C THR A 112 4.21 -9.64 -4.01
N LYS A 113 3.01 -9.99 -4.42
CA LYS A 113 2.75 -11.02 -5.44
C LYS A 113 2.55 -10.45 -6.84
N ILE A 114 2.56 -9.13 -6.98
CA ILE A 114 2.21 -8.43 -8.22
C ILE A 114 3.47 -7.86 -8.84
N ILE A 115 3.72 -8.21 -10.11
CA ILE A 115 4.76 -7.63 -10.95
C ILE A 115 4.10 -7.18 -12.24
N HIS A 116 3.71 -5.92 -12.32
CA HIS A 116 3.06 -5.35 -13.50
C HIS A 116 3.39 -3.86 -13.64
N GLY A 117 3.64 -3.40 -14.87
CA GLY A 117 4.02 -2.01 -15.16
C GLY A 117 3.01 -0.97 -14.70
N ASN A 118 1.72 -1.30 -14.75
CA ASN A 118 0.64 -0.39 -14.35
C ASN A 118 0.10 -0.67 -12.93
N VAL A 119 0.91 -1.27 -12.06
CA VAL A 119 0.64 -1.41 -10.63
C VAL A 119 1.75 -0.75 -9.84
N ILE A 120 1.40 -0.01 -8.78
CA ILE A 120 2.37 0.66 -7.91
C ILE A 120 3.33 -0.35 -7.27
N LYS A 121 4.62 -0.01 -7.23
CA LYS A 121 5.65 -0.86 -6.65
C LYS A 121 5.84 -0.57 -5.16
N LEU A 122 5.71 -1.59 -4.32
CA LEU A 122 6.12 -1.54 -2.92
C LEU A 122 7.64 -1.73 -2.84
N LEU A 123 8.36 -0.77 -2.27
CA LEU A 123 9.81 -0.81 -2.10
C LEU A 123 10.23 -1.40 -0.77
N GLY A 124 9.37 -1.29 0.23
CA GLY A 124 9.63 -1.83 1.55
C GLY A 124 8.63 -1.40 2.60
N CYS A 125 8.90 -1.83 3.82
CA CYS A 125 8.03 -1.51 4.96
C CYS A 125 8.82 -1.35 6.25
N ARG A 126 8.11 -0.87 7.29
CA ARG A 126 8.53 -0.92 8.67
C ARG A 126 7.39 -1.40 9.55
N LEU A 127 7.62 -2.48 10.27
CA LEU A 127 6.61 -3.19 11.07
C LEU A 127 6.87 -3.11 12.59
N GLU A 128 8.03 -2.60 13.00
CA GLU A 128 8.50 -2.59 14.40
C GLU A 128 7.97 -1.42 15.22
N ASP A 129 7.06 -0.60 14.67
CA ASP A 129 6.43 0.51 15.37
C ASP A 129 4.97 0.23 15.67
N LYS A 130 4.40 0.99 16.62
CA LYS A 130 2.98 0.92 16.98
C LYS A 130 2.08 1.03 15.74
N VAL A 131 2.50 1.84 14.78
CA VAL A 131 1.82 2.08 13.51
C VAL A 131 2.75 1.65 12.38
N PRO A 132 2.35 0.69 11.56
CA PRO A 132 3.15 0.24 10.43
C PRO A 132 3.28 1.33 9.35
N ILE A 133 4.40 1.26 8.61
CA ILE A 133 4.71 2.22 7.54
C ILE A 133 5.04 1.43 6.27
N LEU A 134 4.46 1.85 5.14
CA LEU A 134 4.76 1.33 3.79
C LEU A 134 5.54 2.36 2.98
N VAL A 135 6.46 1.87 2.18
CA VAL A 135 7.30 2.69 1.30
C VAL A 135 7.09 2.24 -0.14
N TYR A 136 6.59 3.13 -0.98
CA TYR A 136 6.29 2.89 -2.39
C TYR A 136 7.18 3.74 -3.30
N GLU A 137 7.22 3.39 -4.58
CA GLU A 137 7.68 4.31 -5.60
C GLU A 137 6.83 5.60 -5.57
N PHE A 138 7.46 6.74 -5.87
CA PHE A 138 6.76 8.02 -5.89
C PHE A 138 6.24 8.31 -7.30
N ASN A 139 4.95 8.61 -7.41
CA ASN A 139 4.31 9.00 -8.66
C ASN A 139 4.00 10.50 -8.59
N PRO A 140 4.69 11.35 -9.36
CA PRO A 140 4.67 12.81 -9.18
C PRO A 140 3.39 13.47 -9.68
N ASN A 141 2.70 12.85 -10.62
CA ASN A 141 1.58 13.47 -11.32
C ASN A 141 0.23 13.20 -10.63
N ASN A 142 0.22 13.05 -9.30
CA ASN A 142 -1.00 12.90 -8.49
C ASN A 142 -1.87 11.71 -8.93
N THR A 143 -3.18 11.84 -8.78
CA THR A 143 -4.15 10.80 -9.11
C THR A 143 -5.01 11.22 -10.28
N LEU A 144 -5.58 10.25 -10.97
CA LEU A 144 -6.57 10.48 -12.00
C LEU A 144 -7.75 11.31 -11.46
N PHE A 145 -8.16 11.07 -10.20
CA PHE A 145 -9.19 11.86 -9.53
C PHE A 145 -8.84 13.35 -9.48
N HIS A 146 -7.60 13.68 -9.09
CA HIS A 146 -7.12 15.05 -9.05
C HIS A 146 -7.27 15.74 -10.42
N HIS A 147 -6.89 15.07 -11.49
CA HIS A 147 -6.96 15.61 -12.83
C HIS A 147 -8.37 15.73 -13.41
N ILE A 148 -9.29 14.86 -12.97
CA ILE A 148 -10.70 14.93 -13.41
C ILE A 148 -11.44 16.08 -12.73
N HIS A 149 -11.12 16.37 -11.44
CA HIS A 149 -11.92 17.25 -10.59
C HIS A 149 -11.20 18.57 -10.26
N ASN A 150 -9.98 18.81 -10.76
CA ASN A 150 -9.27 20.07 -10.54
C ASN A 150 -9.69 21.10 -11.58
N GLU A 151 -10.51 22.05 -11.15
CA GLU A 151 -11.06 23.11 -12.01
C GLU A 151 -10.08 24.25 -12.32
N GLU A 152 -8.90 24.28 -11.70
CA GLU A 152 -7.94 25.41 -11.78
C GLU A 152 -7.20 25.56 -13.12
N GLY A 153 -7.44 24.68 -14.08
CA GLY A 153 -6.84 24.77 -15.38
C GLY A 153 -7.83 24.53 -16.50
N GLY A 154 -8.61 25.51 -16.92
CA GLY A 154 -9.63 25.50 -17.98
C GLY A 154 -9.24 24.93 -19.35
N THR A 155 -8.20 24.14 -19.43
CA THR A 155 -7.78 23.29 -20.55
C THR A 155 -7.87 21.84 -20.12
N SER A 156 -8.63 21.06 -20.86
CA SER A 156 -8.60 19.60 -20.74
C SER A 156 -7.15 19.12 -20.66
N TRP A 157 -6.68 18.74 -19.46
CA TRP A 157 -5.30 18.31 -19.22
C TRP A 157 -4.91 17.09 -20.07
N SER A 158 -5.88 16.40 -20.64
CA SER A 158 -5.63 15.23 -21.47
C SER A 158 -6.53 15.21 -22.69
N SER A 159 -5.92 14.87 -23.84
CA SER A 159 -6.63 14.53 -25.05
C SER A 159 -7.46 13.26 -24.88
N TRP A 160 -8.40 13.02 -25.80
CA TRP A 160 -9.16 11.77 -25.84
C TRP A 160 -8.25 10.53 -25.92
N GLU A 161 -7.17 10.61 -26.70
CA GLU A 161 -6.16 9.56 -26.81
C GLU A 161 -5.51 9.23 -25.46
N THR A 162 -5.11 10.27 -24.69
CA THR A 162 -4.54 10.09 -23.35
C THR A 162 -5.53 9.41 -22.42
N ARG A 163 -6.80 9.80 -22.46
CA ARG A 163 -7.84 9.16 -21.63
C ARG A 163 -8.03 7.70 -21.98
N LEU A 164 -8.10 7.37 -23.28
CA LEU A 164 -8.19 5.97 -23.74
C LEU A 164 -6.97 5.15 -23.32
N ARG A 165 -5.78 5.71 -23.43
CA ARG A 165 -4.54 5.06 -23.00
C ARG A 165 -4.59 4.74 -21.50
N LEU A 166 -4.96 5.69 -20.65
CA LEU A 166 -5.08 5.49 -19.21
C LEU A 166 -6.11 4.40 -18.84
N VAL A 167 -7.24 4.37 -19.55
CA VAL A 167 -8.24 3.31 -19.38
C VAL A 167 -7.67 1.95 -19.77
N ALA A 168 -6.97 1.87 -20.91
CA ALA A 168 -6.36 0.63 -21.38
C ALA A 168 -5.26 0.14 -20.42
N GLU A 169 -4.44 1.03 -19.88
CA GLU A 169 -3.40 0.71 -18.89
C GLU A 169 -4.01 0.19 -17.58
N ALA A 170 -5.07 0.84 -17.07
CA ALA A 170 -5.79 0.38 -15.89
C ALA A 170 -6.47 -0.97 -16.12
N ALA A 171 -7.10 -1.16 -17.28
CA ALA A 171 -7.71 -2.43 -17.68
C ALA A 171 -6.67 -3.56 -17.80
N SER A 172 -5.48 -3.25 -18.34
CA SER A 172 -4.35 -4.19 -18.41
C SER A 172 -3.91 -4.65 -17.01
N ALA A 173 -3.78 -3.71 -16.05
CA ALA A 173 -3.47 -4.06 -14.66
C ALA A 173 -4.55 -4.99 -14.07
N LEU A 174 -5.83 -4.69 -14.26
CA LEU A 174 -6.93 -5.52 -13.75
C LEU A 174 -6.97 -6.90 -14.41
N ALA A 175 -6.78 -6.98 -15.73
CA ALA A 175 -6.71 -8.25 -16.45
C ALA A 175 -5.55 -9.12 -15.92
N TYR A 176 -4.39 -8.52 -15.64
CA TYR A 176 -3.26 -9.22 -15.01
C TYR A 176 -3.64 -9.75 -13.61
N LEU A 177 -4.27 -8.93 -12.77
CA LEU A 177 -4.68 -9.34 -11.42
C LEU A 177 -5.67 -10.52 -11.46
N HIS A 178 -6.59 -10.52 -12.41
CA HIS A 178 -7.66 -11.54 -12.51
C HIS A 178 -7.18 -12.85 -13.12
N SER A 179 -6.19 -12.82 -14.04
CA SER A 179 -5.87 -13.95 -14.89
C SER A 179 -4.42 -14.40 -14.87
N HIS A 180 -3.47 -13.51 -14.69
CA HIS A 180 -2.04 -13.77 -14.82
C HIS A 180 -1.29 -13.78 -13.49
N ALA A 181 -1.85 -13.24 -12.41
CA ALA A 181 -1.27 -13.36 -11.09
C ALA A 181 -1.26 -14.84 -10.65
N THR A 182 -0.23 -15.28 -9.94
CA THR A 182 -0.09 -16.66 -9.41
C THR A 182 -1.34 -17.13 -8.64
N THR A 183 -2.00 -16.21 -7.97
CA THR A 183 -3.30 -16.37 -7.35
C THR A 183 -4.16 -15.22 -7.81
N PRO A 184 -5.35 -15.45 -8.39
CA PRO A 184 -6.21 -14.36 -8.82
C PRO A 184 -6.53 -13.38 -7.70
N ILE A 185 -6.51 -12.09 -8.03
CA ILE A 185 -6.65 -11.00 -7.08
C ILE A 185 -7.81 -10.11 -7.52
N MET A 186 -8.80 -9.96 -6.65
CA MET A 186 -9.82 -8.91 -6.81
C MET A 186 -9.37 -7.65 -6.09
N HIS A 187 -9.29 -6.53 -6.78
CA HIS A 187 -8.85 -5.26 -6.20
C HIS A 187 -9.88 -4.66 -5.22
N ARG A 188 -11.16 -4.74 -5.52
CA ARG A 188 -12.33 -4.23 -4.77
C ARG A 188 -12.35 -2.72 -4.48
N GLY A 189 -11.34 -1.99 -4.90
CA GLY A 189 -11.21 -0.55 -4.66
C GLY A 189 -10.87 0.23 -5.93
N VAL A 190 -11.31 -0.22 -7.11
CA VAL A 190 -11.06 0.50 -8.37
C VAL A 190 -11.84 1.80 -8.37
N LYS A 191 -11.11 2.91 -8.40
CA LYS A 191 -11.64 4.28 -8.49
C LYS A 191 -10.55 5.23 -8.96
N SER A 192 -10.93 6.35 -9.55
CA SER A 192 -9.99 7.36 -10.06
C SER A 192 -9.00 7.87 -9.00
N ALA A 193 -9.41 7.89 -7.73
CA ALA A 193 -8.55 8.24 -6.62
C ALA A 193 -7.45 7.18 -6.32
N ASN A 194 -7.60 5.94 -6.74
CA ASN A 194 -6.61 4.87 -6.57
C ASN A 194 -5.81 4.58 -7.84
N ILE A 195 -5.94 5.43 -8.87
CA ILE A 195 -5.11 5.43 -10.06
C ILE A 195 -4.16 6.63 -9.96
N LEU A 196 -2.89 6.35 -9.73
CA LEU A 196 -1.81 7.35 -9.72
C LEU A 196 -1.28 7.54 -11.13
N LEU A 197 -0.67 8.68 -11.41
CA LEU A 197 0.01 8.94 -12.66
C LEU A 197 1.51 9.10 -12.42
N ASP A 198 2.32 8.33 -13.12
CA ASP A 198 3.78 8.38 -13.02
C ASP A 198 4.39 9.56 -13.82
N ASP A 199 5.71 9.59 -13.95
CA ASP A 199 6.44 10.67 -14.65
C ASP A 199 6.01 10.81 -16.11
N ASP A 200 5.61 9.72 -16.77
CA ASP A 200 5.16 9.66 -18.16
C ASP A 200 3.64 9.80 -18.30
N PHE A 201 2.95 10.17 -17.22
CA PHE A 201 1.49 10.16 -17.15
C PHE A 201 0.88 8.77 -17.47
N SER A 202 1.58 7.69 -17.14
CA SER A 202 1.03 6.33 -17.22
C SER A 202 0.29 5.96 -15.95
N ALA A 203 -0.77 5.17 -16.07
CA ALA A 203 -1.60 4.76 -14.94
C ALA A 203 -0.90 3.73 -14.06
N LYS A 204 -0.95 3.94 -12.75
CA LYS A 204 -0.47 3.01 -11.71
C LYS A 204 -1.61 2.73 -10.73
N LEU A 205 -2.15 1.51 -10.77
CA LEU A 205 -3.17 1.07 -9.82
C LEU A 205 -2.58 0.93 -8.42
N SER A 206 -3.26 1.45 -7.40
CA SER A 206 -2.78 1.54 -6.01
C SER A 206 -3.87 1.20 -5.00
N ASP A 207 -3.49 1.03 -3.72
CA ASP A 207 -4.36 0.80 -2.55
C ASP A 207 -5.03 -0.59 -2.54
N PHE A 208 -4.23 -1.60 -2.22
CA PHE A 208 -4.63 -3.01 -2.16
C PHE A 208 -5.12 -3.46 -0.77
N GLY A 209 -5.39 -2.53 0.14
CA GLY A 209 -5.76 -2.83 1.53
C GLY A 209 -7.04 -3.67 1.68
N ILE A 210 -8.01 -3.49 0.78
CA ILE A 210 -9.26 -4.26 0.76
C ILE A 210 -9.29 -5.35 -0.31
N SER A 211 -8.18 -5.57 -1.02
CA SER A 211 -8.10 -6.58 -2.07
C SER A 211 -8.23 -7.99 -1.52
N MET A 212 -8.65 -8.91 -2.34
CA MET A 212 -8.92 -10.30 -1.96
C MET A 212 -8.22 -11.28 -2.90
N LEU A 213 -7.52 -12.24 -2.31
CA LEU A 213 -7.00 -13.41 -3.01
C LEU A 213 -8.09 -14.48 -3.03
N PHE A 214 -8.32 -15.13 -4.15
CA PHE A 214 -9.28 -16.21 -4.24
C PHE A 214 -8.74 -17.45 -4.97
N SER A 215 -9.25 -18.60 -4.55
CA SER A 215 -8.87 -19.88 -5.15
C SER A 215 -9.47 -20.03 -6.55
N ILE A 216 -8.68 -20.58 -7.48
CA ILE A 216 -9.15 -20.90 -8.84
C ILE A 216 -10.33 -21.89 -8.82
N LYS A 217 -10.46 -22.67 -7.75
CA LYS A 217 -11.50 -23.71 -7.59
C LYS A 217 -12.85 -23.16 -7.11
N GLU A 218 -12.89 -21.92 -6.59
CA GLU A 218 -14.12 -21.31 -6.09
C GLU A 218 -14.80 -20.48 -7.17
N GLU A 219 -15.96 -20.94 -7.65
CA GLU A 219 -16.78 -20.19 -8.61
C GLU A 219 -17.55 -19.04 -7.94
N ASN A 220 -17.90 -19.21 -6.66
CA ASN A 220 -18.63 -18.23 -5.87
C ASN A 220 -17.83 -17.90 -4.60
N VAL A 221 -17.57 -16.63 -4.38
CA VAL A 221 -16.90 -16.15 -3.16
C VAL A 221 -17.91 -15.40 -2.31
N ASN A 222 -18.20 -15.95 -1.15
CA ASN A 222 -18.99 -15.23 -0.14
C ASN A 222 -18.09 -14.20 0.52
N THR A 223 -18.34 -12.92 0.28
CA THR A 223 -17.59 -11.82 0.88
C THR A 223 -18.52 -10.71 1.30
N VAL A 224 -18.16 -10.03 2.37
CA VAL A 224 -18.82 -8.77 2.74
C VAL A 224 -18.62 -7.76 1.62
N VAL A 225 -19.70 -7.05 1.25
CA VAL A 225 -19.64 -5.98 0.26
C VAL A 225 -18.65 -4.92 0.72
N GLN A 226 -17.60 -4.73 -0.04
CA GLN A 226 -16.56 -3.73 0.21
C GLN A 226 -16.26 -2.97 -1.07
N GLY A 227 -16.06 -1.67 -0.93
CA GLY A 227 -15.77 -0.77 -2.04
C GLY A 227 -16.16 0.66 -1.72
N THR A 228 -16.19 1.51 -2.73
CA THR A 228 -16.60 2.92 -2.61
C THR A 228 -17.94 3.10 -3.30
N LEU A 229 -18.93 3.65 -2.61
CA LEU A 229 -20.23 4.02 -3.19
C LEU A 229 -20.04 4.87 -4.45
N GLY A 230 -20.82 4.60 -5.49
CA GLY A 230 -20.69 5.22 -6.80
C GLY A 230 -19.71 4.51 -7.76
N TYR A 231 -18.88 3.59 -7.24
CA TYR A 231 -17.96 2.75 -8.04
C TYR A 231 -18.30 1.26 -7.94
N LEU A 232 -19.22 0.89 -7.05
CA LEU A 232 -19.66 -0.50 -6.91
C LEU A 232 -20.72 -0.82 -7.95
N ASP A 233 -20.68 -2.06 -8.49
CA ASP A 233 -21.76 -2.60 -9.29
C ASP A 233 -23.05 -2.61 -8.45
N PRO A 234 -24.16 -2.01 -8.95
CA PRO A 234 -25.44 -2.02 -8.26
C PRO A 234 -25.93 -3.42 -7.91
N LYS A 235 -25.70 -4.40 -8.76
CA LYS A 235 -26.07 -5.80 -8.53
C LYS A 235 -25.32 -6.39 -7.33
N TYR A 236 -24.00 -6.12 -7.23
CA TYR A 236 -23.19 -6.54 -6.08
C TYR A 236 -23.65 -5.85 -4.77
N GLN A 237 -24.08 -4.59 -4.84
CA GLN A 237 -24.67 -3.88 -3.69
C GLN A 237 -25.93 -4.55 -3.17
N HIS A 238 -26.80 -5.06 -4.06
CA HIS A 238 -28.09 -5.66 -3.69
C HIS A 238 -27.99 -7.11 -3.22
N THR A 239 -27.01 -7.87 -3.70
CA THR A 239 -26.88 -9.31 -3.35
C THR A 239 -26.24 -9.57 -2.00
N HIS A 240 -25.68 -8.56 -1.37
CA HIS A 240 -25.06 -8.53 -0.02
C HIS A 240 -23.98 -9.59 0.30
N THR A 241 -23.82 -10.68 -0.46
CA THR A 241 -22.97 -11.79 -0.02
C THR A 241 -22.29 -12.63 -1.10
N GLN A 242 -22.67 -12.53 -2.39
CA GLN A 242 -22.09 -13.41 -3.41
C GLN A 242 -21.48 -12.65 -4.57
N TYR A 243 -20.22 -12.93 -4.83
CA TYR A 243 -19.51 -12.44 -5.99
C TYR A 243 -19.17 -13.61 -6.90
N LYS A 244 -19.66 -13.60 -8.13
CA LYS A 244 -19.29 -14.60 -9.14
C LYS A 244 -18.04 -14.15 -9.87
N ARG A 245 -17.06 -15.04 -10.02
CA ARG A 245 -15.80 -14.76 -10.71
C ARG A 245 -15.98 -14.14 -12.10
N LYS A 246 -17.02 -14.58 -12.83
CA LYS A 246 -17.35 -14.06 -14.17
C LYS A 246 -17.86 -12.60 -14.16
N GLU A 247 -18.37 -12.12 -13.03
CA GLU A 247 -18.88 -10.74 -12.86
C GLU A 247 -17.78 -9.78 -12.36
N ALA A 248 -16.62 -10.30 -11.91
CA ALA A 248 -15.46 -9.51 -11.47
C ALA A 248 -14.64 -8.92 -12.62
N CYS A 249 -14.91 -9.34 -13.84
CA CYS A 249 -14.15 -8.97 -15.04
C CYS A 249 -14.85 -7.94 -15.92
N VAL A 250 -15.89 -7.25 -15.38
CA VAL A 250 -16.59 -6.18 -16.08
C VAL A 250 -16.25 -4.83 -15.46
#